data_1b12426adcf736f21f90e940470c5a92
#
_entry.id   1b12426adcf736f21f90e940470c5a92
#
_cell.length_a   1.000
_cell.length_b   1.000
_cell.length_c   1.000
_cell.angle_alpha   90.00
_cell.angle_beta   90.00
_cell.angle_gamma   90.00
#
_symmetry.space_group_name_H-M   'P 1'
#
loop_
_entity.id
_entity.type
_entity.pdbx_description
1 polymer ?
#
loop_
_entity_poly.entity_id
_entity_poly.type
_entity_poly.pdbx_seq_one_letter_code
_entity_poly.pdbx_strand_id
1 'polypeptide(L)'
;MLYQVIGVERKTGDFTPKDEPDKKIHYDNIVFHCVTLKRLVGCAGQKAEQCSIKVVDSADLLGSVDAMEDLSKVIGHQFDFDVGFCKIKSWELVK
;
A
#
# COMPACT_ATOMS: atom_id res chain seq x y z
N MET A 1 5.57 11.35 -0.83
CA MET A 1 6.91 10.82 -1.11
C MET A 1 6.86 9.88 -2.30
N LEU A 2 7.88 9.90 -3.13
CA LEU A 2 7.97 9.03 -4.30
C LEU A 2 8.45 7.64 -3.93
N TYR A 3 7.71 6.64 -4.38
CA TYR A 3 8.02 5.23 -4.14
C TYR A 3 7.99 4.45 -5.44
N GLN A 4 8.79 3.38 -5.50
CA GLN A 4 8.66 2.35 -6.51
C GLN A 4 8.14 1.09 -5.84
N VAL A 5 7.10 0.50 -6.40
CA VAL A 5 6.50 -0.73 -5.89
C VAL A 5 7.36 -1.91 -6.32
N ILE A 6 7.82 -2.72 -5.36
CA ILE A 6 8.64 -3.91 -5.60
C ILE A 6 7.92 -5.20 -5.25
N GLY A 7 6.80 -5.10 -4.58
CA GLY A 7 5.95 -6.25 -4.23
C GLY A 7 4.57 -5.78 -3.81
N VAL A 8 3.62 -6.68 -3.86
CA VAL A 8 2.25 -6.40 -3.46
C VAL A 8 1.64 -7.66 -2.89
N GLU A 9 0.85 -7.51 -1.83
CA GLU A 9 0.10 -8.61 -1.25
C GLU A 9 -1.27 -8.15 -0.79
N ARG A 10 -2.23 -9.07 -0.82
CA ARG A 10 -3.55 -8.86 -0.26
C ARG A 10 -3.62 -9.55 1.09
N LYS A 11 -3.97 -8.80 2.13
CA LYS A 11 -4.13 -9.33 3.48
C LYS A 11 -5.59 -9.26 3.88
N THR A 12 -6.16 -10.42 4.19
CA THR A 12 -7.53 -10.53 4.68
C THR A 12 -7.55 -11.29 6.00
N GLY A 13 -8.50 -10.97 6.84
CA GLY A 13 -8.66 -11.67 8.09
C GLY A 13 -9.73 -11.04 8.96
N ASP A 14 -9.91 -11.64 10.11
CA ASP A 14 -10.84 -11.17 11.12
C ASP A 14 -10.10 -11.00 12.43
N PHE A 15 -10.51 -10.04 13.21
CA PHE A 15 -10.02 -9.89 14.58
C PHE A 15 -11.12 -9.43 15.50
N THR A 16 -10.96 -9.77 16.77
CA THR A 16 -11.89 -9.36 17.82
C THR A 16 -11.19 -8.37 18.74
N PRO A 17 -11.67 -7.12 18.83
CA PRO A 17 -11.08 -6.15 19.74
C PRO A 17 -11.17 -6.63 21.19
N LYS A 18 -10.12 -6.37 21.98
CA LYS A 18 -10.10 -6.75 23.40
C LYS A 18 -11.19 -6.06 24.19
N ASP A 19 -11.56 -4.84 23.81
CA ASP A 19 -12.59 -4.04 24.49
C ASP A 19 -14.01 -4.44 24.11
N GLU A 20 -14.19 -5.16 23.01
CA GLU A 20 -15.49 -5.56 22.48
C GLU A 20 -15.42 -7.03 22.02
N PRO A 21 -15.39 -8.00 22.96
CA PRO A 21 -15.19 -9.41 22.60
C PRO A 21 -16.32 -10.02 21.76
N ASP A 22 -17.50 -9.40 21.74
CA ASP A 22 -18.63 -9.86 20.94
C ASP A 22 -18.61 -9.31 19.50
N LYS A 23 -17.68 -8.41 19.20
CA LYS A 23 -17.58 -7.77 17.89
C LYS A 23 -16.45 -8.37 17.10
N LYS A 24 -16.77 -8.88 15.91
CA LYS A 24 -15.79 -9.41 14.98
C LYS A 24 -15.59 -8.40 13.85
N ILE A 25 -14.36 -7.97 13.65
CA ILE A 25 -14.01 -7.01 12.60
C ILE A 25 -13.29 -7.74 11.49
N HIS A 26 -13.82 -7.64 10.27
CA HIS A 26 -13.19 -8.15 9.06
C HIS A 26 -12.34 -7.05 8.42
N TYR A 27 -11.11 -7.39 8.03
CA TYR A 27 -10.26 -6.49 7.27
C TYR A 27 -9.85 -7.09 5.94
N ASP A 28 -9.71 -6.25 4.94
CA ASP A 28 -9.26 -6.63 3.61
C ASP A 28 -8.45 -5.46 3.06
N ASN A 29 -7.14 -5.65 3.00
CA ASN A 29 -6.19 -4.60 2.63
C ASN A 29 -5.24 -5.08 1.55
N ILE A 30 -4.77 -4.14 0.75
CA ILE A 30 -3.65 -4.36 -0.17
C ILE A 30 -2.43 -3.66 0.43
N VAL A 31 -1.33 -4.39 0.55
CA VAL A 31 -0.07 -3.87 1.06
C VAL A 31 0.93 -3.80 -0.08
N PHE A 32 1.41 -2.59 -0.34
CA PHE A 32 2.47 -2.35 -1.31
C PHE A 32 3.80 -2.31 -0.58
N HIS A 33 4.71 -3.20 -0.97
CA HIS A 33 6.09 -3.15 -0.53
C HIS A 33 6.83 -2.23 -1.47
N CYS A 34 7.35 -1.13 -0.94
CA CYS A 34 7.90 -0.04 -1.73
C CYS A 34 9.31 0.31 -1.30
N VAL A 35 10.06 0.88 -2.21
CA VAL A 35 11.35 1.51 -1.90
C VAL A 35 11.27 2.98 -2.24
N THR A 36 11.94 3.80 -1.44
CA THR A 36 11.98 5.23 -1.67
C THR A 36 12.89 5.56 -2.85
N LEU A 37 12.45 6.48 -3.71
CA LEU A 37 13.25 6.93 -4.84
C LEU A 37 14.13 8.13 -4.48
N LYS A 38 13.71 8.89 -3.47
CA LYS A 38 14.46 10.04 -2.98
C LYS A 38 15.40 9.61 -1.86
N ARG A 39 16.64 10.08 -1.92
CA ARG A 39 17.61 9.83 -0.85
C ARG A 39 17.16 10.55 0.42
N LEU A 40 17.09 9.80 1.52
CA LEU A 40 16.71 10.31 2.83
C LEU A 40 17.94 10.58 3.68
N VAL A 41 17.85 11.63 4.50
CA VAL A 41 18.93 11.96 5.45
C VAL A 41 19.09 10.81 6.45
N GLY A 42 20.33 10.39 6.66
CA GLY A 42 20.64 9.30 7.57
C GLY A 42 20.48 7.91 6.99
N CYS A 43 20.10 7.82 5.70
CA CYS A 43 19.96 6.53 5.00
C CYS A 43 21.02 6.39 3.91
N ALA A 44 21.59 5.19 3.81
CA ALA A 44 22.39 4.79 2.66
C ALA A 44 21.55 3.91 1.76
N GLY A 45 21.49 4.23 0.46
CA GLY A 45 20.65 3.51 -0.48
C GLY A 45 19.16 3.84 -0.33
N GLN A 46 18.30 2.89 -0.69
CA GLN A 46 16.86 3.04 -0.65
C GLN A 46 16.29 2.48 0.66
N LYS A 47 15.30 3.17 1.18
CA LYS A 47 14.57 2.69 2.35
C LYS A 47 13.35 1.89 1.89
N ALA A 48 13.15 0.71 2.47
CA ALA A 48 11.97 -0.11 2.21
C ALA A 48 10.85 0.25 3.19
N GLU A 49 9.64 0.40 2.69
CA GLU A 49 8.46 0.70 3.50
C GLU A 49 7.27 -0.12 3.00
N GLN A 50 6.32 -0.34 3.92
CA GLN A 50 5.03 -0.95 3.58
C GLN A 50 3.97 0.14 3.61
N CYS A 51 3.20 0.22 2.52
CA CYS A 51 2.10 1.17 2.38
C CYS A 51 0.83 0.39 2.11
N SER A 52 -0.20 0.57 2.93
CA SER A 52 -1.45 -0.19 2.80
C SER A 52 -2.63 0.69 2.42
N ILE A 53 -3.58 0.08 1.73
CA ILE A 53 -4.85 0.70 1.37
C ILE A 53 -5.96 -0.35 1.50
N LYS A 54 -7.15 0.06 1.92
CA LYS A 54 -8.29 -0.85 1.94
C LYS A 54 -8.66 -1.26 0.52
N VAL A 55 -9.05 -2.53 0.33
CA VAL A 55 -9.44 -3.04 -0.99
C VAL A 55 -10.54 -2.18 -1.60
N VAL A 56 -11.53 -1.76 -0.80
CA VAL A 56 -12.63 -0.91 -1.30
C VAL A 56 -12.17 0.44 -1.83
N ASP A 57 -11.03 0.93 -1.37
CA ASP A 57 -10.46 2.22 -1.79
C ASP A 57 -9.37 2.06 -2.85
N SER A 58 -9.01 0.83 -3.20
CA SER A 58 -7.88 0.55 -4.09
C SER A 58 -8.23 0.54 -5.58
N ALA A 59 -9.52 0.53 -5.92
CA ALA A 59 -9.97 0.33 -7.29
C ALA A 59 -9.38 1.33 -8.29
N ASP A 60 -9.40 2.62 -7.95
CA ASP A 60 -8.87 3.66 -8.83
C ASP A 60 -7.36 3.53 -9.02
N LEU A 61 -6.64 3.22 -7.94
CA LEU A 61 -5.19 3.04 -7.99
C LEU A 61 -4.83 1.84 -8.85
N LEU A 62 -5.46 0.69 -8.61
CA LEU A 62 -5.20 -0.52 -9.38
C LEU A 62 -5.62 -0.36 -10.84
N GLY A 63 -6.74 0.30 -11.09
CA GLY A 63 -7.22 0.57 -12.45
C GLY A 63 -6.27 1.47 -13.24
N SER A 64 -5.57 2.38 -12.59
CA SER A 64 -4.63 3.30 -13.25
C SER A 64 -3.45 2.58 -13.90
N VAL A 65 -3.12 1.39 -13.43
CA VAL A 65 -2.01 0.56 -13.96
C VAL A 65 -2.50 -0.80 -14.47
N ASP A 66 -3.82 -0.92 -14.71
CA ASP A 66 -4.46 -2.14 -15.23
C ASP A 66 -4.18 -3.38 -14.36
N ALA A 67 -4.22 -3.20 -13.05
CA ALA A 67 -3.86 -4.23 -12.08
C ALA A 67 -5.07 -4.81 -11.32
N MET A 68 -6.30 -4.51 -11.75
CA MET A 68 -7.50 -4.98 -11.05
C MET A 68 -7.61 -6.50 -10.98
N GLU A 69 -7.23 -7.18 -12.06
CA GLU A 69 -7.30 -8.64 -12.14
C GLU A 69 -5.97 -9.33 -11.83
N ASP A 70 -4.88 -8.58 -11.94
CA ASP A 70 -3.54 -9.12 -11.70
C ASP A 70 -2.71 -8.09 -10.94
N LEU A 71 -2.59 -8.29 -9.64
CA LEU A 71 -1.86 -7.38 -8.75
C LEU A 71 -0.38 -7.23 -9.13
N SER A 72 0.20 -8.24 -9.79
CA SER A 72 1.61 -8.18 -10.18
C SER A 72 1.91 -7.04 -11.16
N LYS A 73 0.91 -6.55 -11.86
CA LYS A 73 1.06 -5.43 -12.79
C LYS A 73 1.39 -4.10 -12.11
N VAL A 74 1.17 -4.00 -10.80
CA VAL A 74 1.58 -2.82 -10.02
C VAL A 74 3.09 -2.76 -9.84
N ILE A 75 3.75 -3.91 -9.85
CA ILE A 75 5.19 -4.01 -9.59
C ILE A 75 5.97 -3.23 -10.65
N GLY A 76 6.93 -2.42 -10.20
CA GLY A 76 7.76 -1.58 -11.06
C GLY A 76 7.21 -0.18 -11.31
N HIS A 77 5.93 0.06 -11.03
CA HIS A 77 5.35 1.39 -11.16
C HIS A 77 5.80 2.30 -10.02
N GLN A 78 5.85 3.59 -10.31
CA GLN A 78 6.21 4.62 -9.35
C GLN A 78 4.99 5.42 -8.98
N PHE A 79 4.84 5.68 -7.68
CA PHE A 79 3.73 6.48 -7.16
C PHE A 79 4.24 7.52 -6.17
N ASP A 80 3.56 8.64 -6.13
CA ASP A 80 3.69 9.58 -5.03
C ASP A 80 2.58 9.27 -4.03
N PHE A 81 2.96 8.67 -2.89
CA PHE A 81 2.01 8.33 -1.84
C PHE A 81 2.11 9.32 -0.68
N ASP A 82 0.97 9.83 -0.25
CA ASP A 82 0.85 10.49 1.04
C ASP A 82 0.43 9.42 2.06
N VAL A 83 1.37 9.08 2.95
CA VAL A 83 1.22 7.95 3.86
C VAL A 83 1.23 8.45 5.30
N GLY A 84 0.25 8.00 6.09
CA GLY A 84 0.20 8.22 7.53
C GLY A 84 -0.05 6.89 8.25
N PHE A 85 0.81 6.54 9.23
CA PHE A 85 0.72 5.27 9.96
C PHE A 85 0.67 4.05 9.04
N CYS A 86 1.52 4.03 8.02
CA CYS A 86 1.61 2.99 6.99
C CYS A 86 0.36 2.87 6.10
N LYS A 87 -0.59 3.79 6.21
CA LYS A 87 -1.81 3.80 5.39
C LYS A 87 -1.72 4.88 4.33
N ILE A 88 -2.06 4.53 3.10
CA ILE A 88 -2.10 5.48 1.98
C ILE A 88 -3.32 6.37 2.16
N LYS A 89 -3.08 7.68 2.28
CA LYS A 89 -4.15 8.68 2.38
C LYS A 89 -4.52 9.24 1.01
N SER A 90 -3.53 9.45 0.17
CA SER A 90 -3.71 9.87 -1.21
C SER A 90 -2.57 9.35 -2.06
N TRP A 91 -2.76 9.34 -3.37
CA TRP A 91 -1.77 8.80 -4.29
C TRP A 91 -1.82 9.53 -5.63
N GLU A 92 -0.69 9.51 -6.31
CA GLU A 92 -0.57 10.01 -7.68
C GLU A 92 0.37 9.09 -8.45
N LEU A 93 -0.07 8.64 -9.63
CA LEU A 93 0.77 7.82 -10.51
C LEU A 93 1.81 8.69 -11.19
N VAL A 94 3.06 8.29 -11.09
CA VAL A 94 4.17 8.95 -11.76
C VAL A 94 4.34 8.33 -13.16
N LYS A 95 4.20 9.15 -14.16
CA LYS A 95 4.33 8.73 -15.55
C LYS A 95 5.70 9.02 -16.11
#